data_c78c1bde8a828fbc1ab64c9933c6be02
#
_entry.id   c78c1bde8a828fbc1ab64c9933c6be02
#
_cell.length_a   1.000
_cell.length_b   1.000
_cell.length_c   1.000
_cell.angle_alpha   90.00
_cell.angle_beta   90.00
_cell.angle_gamma   90.00
#
_symmetry.space_group_name_H-M   'P 1'
#
loop_
_entity.id
_entity.type
_entity.pdbx_description
1 polymer ?
#
loop_
_entity_poly.entity_id
_entity_poly.type
_entity_poly.pdbx_seq_one_letter_code
_entity_poly.pdbx_strand_id
1 'polypeptide(L)'
;MTKSELILKITQKNSFLYQKDVYKIIDTLFNSVSKALKDGDRVELRGFGTFTTKLRNARIGRNPKTGEPVAIPKKNMPFFKMGKSMKERINS
;
A
#
# COMPACT_ATOMS: atom_id res chain seq x y z
N MET A 1 2.63 9.98 -9.81
CA MET A 1 4.06 9.60 -9.63
C MET A 1 4.18 8.09 -9.61
N THR A 2 5.08 7.56 -10.41
CA THR A 2 5.35 6.12 -10.47
C THR A 2 6.44 5.73 -9.47
N LYS A 3 6.61 4.42 -9.25
CA LYS A 3 7.70 3.89 -8.42
C LYS A 3 9.07 4.34 -8.94
N SER A 4 9.27 4.31 -10.27
CA SER A 4 10.52 4.73 -10.89
C SER A 4 10.81 6.21 -10.66
N GLU A 5 9.79 7.05 -10.75
CA GLU A 5 9.92 8.49 -10.48
C GLU A 5 10.25 8.77 -9.01
N LEU A 6 9.63 8.01 -8.10
CA LEU A 6 9.93 8.12 -6.67
C LEU A 6 11.39 7.75 -6.38
N ILE A 7 11.86 6.65 -6.94
CA ILE A 7 13.24 6.19 -6.80
C ILE A 7 14.22 7.26 -7.33
N LEU A 8 13.92 7.83 -8.48
CA LEU A 8 14.76 8.89 -9.07
C LEU A 8 14.81 10.12 -8.17
N LYS A 9 13.68 10.56 -7.64
CA LYS A 9 13.62 11.71 -6.72
C LYS A 9 14.44 11.48 -5.45
N ILE A 10 14.34 10.29 -4.86
CA ILE A 10 15.10 9.94 -3.67
C ILE A 10 16.61 9.92 -3.98
N THR A 11 16.99 9.34 -5.12
CA THR A 11 18.38 9.28 -5.56
C THR A 11 18.96 10.68 -5.78
N GLN A 12 18.19 11.58 -6.39
CA GLN A 12 18.62 12.95 -6.64
C GLN A 12 18.82 13.74 -5.34
N LYS A 13 18.01 13.48 -4.32
CA LYS A 13 18.13 14.14 -3.01
C LYS A 13 19.22 13.53 -2.13
N ASN A 14 19.72 12.37 -2.49
CA ASN A 14 20.73 11.63 -1.74
C ASN A 14 21.82 11.19 -2.70
N SER A 15 22.57 12.15 -3.21
CA SER A 15 23.55 11.94 -4.28
C SER A 15 24.67 10.94 -3.94
N PHE A 16 24.84 10.60 -2.66
CA PHE A 16 25.80 9.59 -2.20
C PHE A 16 25.26 8.15 -2.36
N LEU A 17 23.98 7.98 -2.72
CA LEU A 17 23.38 6.67 -2.95
C LEU A 17 23.31 6.35 -4.44
N TYR A 18 23.56 5.08 -4.77
CA TYR A 18 23.33 4.59 -6.12
C TYR A 18 21.85 4.29 -6.34
N GLN A 19 21.36 4.54 -7.55
CA GLN A 19 19.97 4.30 -7.91
C GLN A 19 19.57 2.84 -7.68
N LYS A 20 20.46 1.89 -7.98
CA LYS A 20 20.20 0.46 -7.74
C LYS A 20 19.97 0.12 -6.26
N ASP A 21 20.65 0.83 -5.36
CA ASP A 21 20.50 0.61 -3.92
C ASP A 21 19.20 1.21 -3.41
N VAL A 22 18.83 2.38 -3.90
CA VAL A 22 17.52 3.01 -3.60
C VAL A 22 16.40 2.11 -4.08
N TYR A 23 16.51 1.52 -5.28
CA TYR A 23 15.56 0.56 -5.81
C TYR A 23 15.37 -0.63 -4.85
N LYS A 24 16.46 -1.21 -4.38
CA LYS A 24 16.42 -2.34 -3.43
C LYS A 24 15.76 -1.97 -2.11
N ILE A 25 16.08 -0.78 -1.59
CA ILE A 25 15.49 -0.30 -0.33
C ILE A 25 13.98 -0.14 -0.47
N ILE A 26 13.52 0.50 -1.52
CA ILE A 26 12.09 0.73 -1.78
C ILE A 26 11.37 -0.60 -2.00
N ASP A 27 11.98 -1.49 -2.77
CA ASP A 27 11.40 -2.81 -3.05
C ASP A 27 11.28 -3.65 -1.77
N THR A 28 12.31 -3.64 -0.94
CA THR A 28 12.31 -4.33 0.36
C THR A 28 11.23 -3.76 1.28
N LEU A 29 11.07 -2.43 1.30
CA LEU A 29 10.05 -1.77 2.11
C LEU A 29 8.64 -2.25 1.71
N PHE A 30 8.31 -2.18 0.43
CA PHE A 30 7.00 -2.56 -0.06
C PHE A 30 6.73 -4.05 0.11
N ASN A 31 7.73 -4.90 -0.12
CA ASN A 31 7.59 -6.34 0.12
C ASN A 31 7.37 -6.66 1.59
N SER A 32 8.05 -5.96 2.48
CA SER A 32 7.88 -6.13 3.94
C SER A 32 6.50 -5.72 4.40
N VAL A 33 5.98 -4.60 3.88
CA VAL A 33 4.61 -4.15 4.18
C VAL A 33 3.59 -5.17 3.67
N SER A 34 3.75 -5.63 2.43
CA SER A 34 2.85 -6.61 1.82
C SER A 34 2.83 -7.92 2.60
N LYS A 35 3.99 -8.40 3.02
CA LYS A 35 4.10 -9.64 3.81
C LYS A 35 3.43 -9.48 5.18
N ALA A 36 3.66 -8.38 5.86
CA ALA A 36 3.02 -8.11 7.15
C ALA A 36 1.49 -8.12 7.03
N LEU A 37 0.95 -7.46 6.01
CA LEU A 37 -0.48 -7.43 5.77
C LEU A 37 -1.04 -8.81 5.41
N LYS A 38 -0.30 -9.60 4.65
CA LYS A 38 -0.68 -10.98 4.32
C LYS A 38 -0.78 -11.85 5.57
N ASP A 39 0.11 -11.64 6.53
CA ASP A 39 0.12 -12.38 7.80
C ASP A 39 -0.89 -11.84 8.82
N GLY A 40 -1.72 -10.88 8.44
CA GLY A 40 -2.73 -10.28 9.31
C GLY A 40 -2.19 -9.24 10.28
N ASP A 41 -0.94 -8.85 10.13
CA ASP A 41 -0.30 -7.83 10.95
C ASP A 41 -0.61 -6.43 10.41
N ARG A 42 -0.38 -5.42 11.23
CA ARG A 42 -0.51 -4.03 10.80
C ARG A 42 0.87 -3.36 10.77
N VAL A 43 1.01 -2.37 9.89
CA VAL A 43 2.25 -1.60 9.77
C VAL A 43 1.94 -0.14 10.12
N GLU A 44 2.49 0.30 11.22
CA GLU A 44 2.31 1.67 11.71
C GLU A 44 3.58 2.47 11.41
N LEU A 45 3.43 3.52 10.60
CA LEU A 45 4.52 4.43 10.26
C LEU A 45 4.20 5.77 10.91
N ARG A 46 4.82 6.02 12.06
CA ARG A 46 4.58 7.23 12.85
C ARG A 46 4.82 8.48 12.00
N GLY A 47 3.88 9.39 12.01
CA GLY A 47 3.93 10.61 11.21
C GLY A 47 3.42 10.46 9.78
N PHE A 48 3.12 9.23 9.34
CA PHE A 48 2.63 8.96 8.00
C PHE A 48 1.24 8.33 8.02
N GLY A 49 1.10 7.16 8.60
CA GLY A 49 -0.17 6.46 8.68
C GLY A 49 -0.02 5.01 9.05
N THR A 50 -1.11 4.29 8.99
CA THR A 50 -1.17 2.89 9.37
C THR A 50 -1.80 2.06 8.25
N PHE A 51 -1.11 1.00 7.85
CA PHE A 51 -1.64 -0.01 6.95
C PHE A 51 -2.22 -1.16 7.76
N THR A 52 -3.44 -1.54 7.45
CA THR A 52 -4.12 -2.69 8.04
C THR A 52 -4.81 -3.50 6.96
N THR A 53 -5.39 -4.63 7.35
CA THR A 53 -6.26 -5.38 6.46
C THR A 53 -7.67 -5.36 7.04
N LYS A 54 -8.66 -5.32 6.16
CA LYS A 54 -10.07 -5.48 6.50
C LYS A 54 -10.59 -6.71 5.80
N LEU A 55 -11.27 -7.55 6.56
CA LEU A 55 -11.91 -8.73 6.03
C LEU A 55 -13.20 -8.32 5.32
N ARG A 56 -13.31 -8.70 4.06
CA ARG A 56 -14.57 -8.63 3.33
C ARG A 56 -15.21 -10.00 3.31
N ASN A 57 -16.46 -10.08 3.81
CA ASN A 57 -17.20 -11.33 3.83
C ASN A 57 -17.54 -11.79 2.42
N ALA A 58 -17.70 -13.10 2.26
CA ALA A 58 -18.20 -13.67 1.03
C ALA A 58 -19.57 -13.05 0.70
N ARG A 59 -19.81 -12.79 -0.56
CA ARG A 59 -21.07 -12.20 -1.05
C ARG A 59 -21.40 -12.71 -2.42
N ILE A 60 -22.62 -12.45 -2.88
CA ILE A 60 -23.04 -12.73 -4.23
C ILE A 60 -23.06 -11.41 -5.00
N GLY A 61 -22.20 -11.31 -6.01
CA GLY A 61 -22.22 -10.21 -6.97
C GLY A 61 -22.95 -10.59 -8.23
N ARG A 62 -22.96 -9.69 -9.20
CA ARG A 62 -23.54 -9.94 -10.53
C ARG A 62 -22.52 -9.67 -11.62
N ASN A 63 -22.49 -10.56 -12.60
CA ASN A 63 -21.70 -10.34 -13.80
C ASN A 63 -22.33 -9.18 -14.61
N PRO A 64 -21.60 -8.07 -14.86
CA PRO A 64 -22.17 -6.92 -15.56
C PRO A 64 -22.53 -7.22 -17.04
N LYS A 65 -21.96 -8.27 -17.63
CA LYS A 65 -22.26 -8.66 -19.03
C LYS A 65 -23.49 -9.54 -19.15
N THR A 66 -23.72 -10.45 -18.21
CA THR A 66 -24.78 -11.46 -18.31
C THR A 66 -25.88 -11.26 -17.26
N GLY A 67 -25.63 -10.49 -16.23
CA GLY A 67 -26.52 -10.31 -15.09
C GLY A 67 -26.62 -11.52 -14.17
N GLU A 68 -25.85 -12.58 -14.44
CA GLU A 68 -25.85 -13.79 -13.63
C GLU A 68 -25.19 -13.57 -12.26
N PRO A 69 -25.69 -14.22 -11.19
CA PRO A 69 -25.07 -14.16 -9.88
C PRO A 69 -23.70 -14.86 -9.91
N VAL A 70 -22.71 -14.22 -9.29
CA VAL A 70 -21.33 -14.74 -9.16
C VAL A 70 -20.98 -14.77 -7.68
N ALA A 71 -20.50 -15.91 -7.20
CA ALA A 71 -20.01 -16.05 -5.84
C ALA A 71 -18.67 -15.30 -5.70
N ILE A 72 -18.62 -14.33 -4.79
CA ILE A 72 -17.39 -13.60 -4.45
C ILE A 72 -16.89 -14.16 -3.12
N PRO A 73 -15.71 -14.81 -3.09
CA PRO A 73 -15.19 -15.40 -1.87
C PRO A 73 -14.78 -14.34 -0.86
N LYS A 74 -14.75 -14.75 0.41
CA LYS A 74 -14.19 -13.99 1.51
C LYS A 74 -12.72 -13.66 1.21
N LYS A 75 -12.30 -12.41 1.41
CA LYS A 75 -10.92 -12.00 1.21
C LYS A 75 -10.51 -10.85 2.12
N ASN A 76 -9.21 -10.73 2.36
CA ASN A 76 -8.62 -9.60 3.06
C ASN A 76 -8.32 -8.48 2.07
N MET A 77 -8.69 -7.25 2.43
CA MET A 77 -8.43 -6.06 1.64
C MET A 77 -7.48 -5.14 2.38
N PRO A 78 -6.45 -4.60 1.71
CA PRO A 78 -5.59 -3.62 2.35
C PRO A 78 -6.35 -2.32 2.60
N PHE A 79 -6.02 -1.69 3.71
CA PHE A 79 -6.62 -0.42 4.10
C PHE A 79 -5.53 0.49 4.68
N PHE A 80 -5.50 1.74 4.23
CA PHE A 80 -4.58 2.74 4.73
C PHE A 80 -5.35 3.87 5.39
N LYS A 81 -4.95 4.22 6.62
CA LYS A 81 -5.45 5.39 7.33
C LYS A 81 -4.30 6.35 7.57
N MET A 82 -4.40 7.57 7.02
CA MET A 82 -3.37 8.57 7.24
C MET A 82 -3.31 9.02 8.69
N GLY A 83 -2.09 9.33 9.16
CA GLY A 83 -1.89 9.89 10.47
C GLY A 83 -2.19 11.39 10.49
N LYS A 84 -2.25 11.95 11.69
CA LYS A 84 -2.53 13.37 11.91
C LYS A 84 -1.52 14.28 11.19
N SER A 85 -0.25 13.97 11.33
CA SER A 85 0.84 14.75 10.72
C SER A 85 0.75 14.79 9.20
N MET A 86 0.47 13.67 8.55
CA MET A 86 0.28 13.59 7.11
C MET A 86 -0.93 14.39 6.67
N LYS A 87 -2.04 14.27 7.40
CA LYS A 87 -3.27 15.02 7.13
C LYS A 87 -3.04 16.53 7.16
N GLU A 88 -2.30 16.99 8.15
CA GLU A 88 -1.96 18.42 8.29
C GLU A 88 -1.08 18.90 7.13
N ARG A 89 -0.11 18.10 6.70
CA ARG A 89 0.78 18.43 5.58
C ARG A 89 0.03 18.55 4.25
N ILE A 90 -0.93 17.67 4.01
CA ILE A 90 -1.72 17.68 2.78
C ILE A 90 -2.64 18.90 2.72
N ASN A 91 -3.13 19.35 3.86
CA ASN A 91 -4.11 20.43 3.97
C ASN A 91 -3.50 21.76 4.41
N SER A 92 -2.19 21.86 4.42
CA SER A 92 -1.49 23.10 4.77
C SER A 92 -1.42 24.07 3.59
#